data_7fe5106a6fb82dfe76a7e7619e9668cd
#
_entry.id   7fe5106a6fb82dfe76a7e7619e9668cd
#
_cell.length_a   1.000
_cell.length_b   1.000
_cell.length_c   1.000
_cell.angle_alpha   90.00
_cell.angle_beta   90.00
_cell.angle_gamma   90.00
#
_symmetry.space_group_name_H-M   'P 1'
#
loop_
_entity.id
_entity.type
_entity.pdbx_description
1 polymer ?
#
loop_
_entity_poly.entity_id
_entity_poly.type
_entity_poly.pdbx_seq_one_letter_code
_entity_poly.pdbx_strand_id
1 'polypeptide(L)'
;SEWQKPQDSLILSLNYLPIGGFCAMDGESDSDRRKGTFGAATFWSKTKILFGGVLMNWLVAAIILTILAFTGMPQFINNQFYLENDAQITGEGITIAEVLPDSPAAKVGMQSGDKLIAIDNKLITLPTEVTDYGTSHAGNTGKYTILRGEEEIVLEPKLNPAGSEYALGISMTSGQTFIRSTWSAPIVGVGTTLQLTGETFRSLGELVWNLVSGVVQQFSFNSEVREAGQSALQSAGDSVSGPVGIIGVIFPAFAESGLTNLAFLAALVSVSLACMNILPIPALDGGRWLLIAIYRLRRKTLTKETEERIVSRAMMVLLMLIAIISILDITRFF
;
A
#
# COMPACT_ATOMS: atom_id res chain seq x y z
N SER A 1 -3.22 -38.28 -24.14
CA SER A 1 -2.34 -37.45 -24.96
C SER A 1 -1.02 -37.26 -24.23
N GLU A 2 0.03 -37.88 -24.77
CA GLU A 2 1.39 -37.81 -24.28
C GLU A 2 1.88 -36.38 -24.46
N TRP A 3 2.09 -35.69 -23.34
CA TRP A 3 2.83 -34.45 -23.33
C TRP A 3 4.29 -34.74 -23.63
N GLN A 4 4.73 -34.37 -24.82
CA GLN A 4 6.13 -34.46 -25.23
C GLN A 4 7.00 -33.73 -24.21
N LYS A 5 8.12 -34.40 -23.83
CA LYS A 5 9.15 -33.82 -22.94
C LYS A 5 9.63 -32.50 -23.49
N PRO A 6 9.67 -31.43 -22.71
CA PRO A 6 10.27 -30.18 -23.15
C PRO A 6 11.76 -30.41 -23.38
N GLN A 7 12.22 -30.19 -24.58
CA GLN A 7 13.60 -29.80 -24.81
C GLN A 7 13.85 -28.48 -24.05
N ASP A 8 15.11 -28.21 -23.67
CA ASP A 8 15.62 -27.08 -22.88
C ASP A 8 15.22 -25.66 -23.37
N SER A 9 13.97 -25.44 -23.65
CA SER A 9 13.43 -24.17 -24.16
C SER A 9 12.43 -23.57 -23.18
N LEU A 10 12.63 -22.29 -22.86
CA LEU A 10 11.67 -21.46 -22.13
C LEU A 10 10.36 -21.37 -22.96
N ILE A 11 9.26 -21.85 -22.42
CA ILE A 11 7.93 -21.73 -23.04
C ILE A 11 7.22 -20.55 -22.36
N LEU A 12 6.97 -19.50 -23.13
CA LEU A 12 6.14 -18.38 -22.73
C LEU A 12 4.72 -18.63 -23.25
N SER A 13 3.74 -18.63 -22.34
CA SER A 13 2.33 -18.75 -22.70
C SER A 13 1.55 -17.51 -22.23
N LEU A 14 0.69 -16.99 -23.10
CA LEU A 14 -0.26 -15.95 -22.76
C LEU A 14 -1.62 -16.58 -22.53
N ASN A 15 -2.16 -16.48 -21.32
CA ASN A 15 -3.46 -17.04 -20.99
C ASN A 15 -4.57 -16.04 -21.29
N TYR A 16 -5.68 -16.55 -21.81
CA TYR A 16 -6.86 -15.74 -22.17
C TYR A 16 -7.57 -15.16 -20.94
N LEU A 17 -7.45 -15.80 -19.76
CA LEU A 17 -7.99 -15.32 -18.50
C LEU A 17 -6.86 -14.65 -17.71
N PRO A 18 -6.92 -13.33 -17.44
CA PRO A 18 -5.90 -12.61 -16.71
C PRO A 18 -6.03 -12.80 -15.19
N ILE A 19 -6.09 -14.05 -14.72
CA ILE A 19 -6.24 -14.39 -13.29
C ILE A 19 -4.89 -14.36 -12.57
N GLY A 20 -3.79 -14.21 -13.32
CA GLY A 20 -2.44 -14.14 -12.80
C GLY A 20 -1.44 -14.86 -13.69
N GLY A 21 -0.16 -14.71 -13.37
CA GLY A 21 0.95 -15.46 -14.01
C GLY A 21 1.38 -16.61 -13.13
N PHE A 22 1.74 -17.72 -13.73
CA PHE A 22 2.39 -18.81 -13.02
C PHE A 22 3.67 -19.24 -13.78
N CYS A 23 4.64 -19.70 -13.05
CA CYS A 23 5.85 -20.29 -13.58
C CYS A 23 5.87 -21.77 -13.20
N ALA A 24 5.70 -22.66 -14.17
CA ALA A 24 5.84 -24.10 -13.95
C ALA A 24 7.31 -24.49 -14.06
N MET A 25 7.84 -25.05 -13.00
CA MET A 25 9.22 -25.54 -12.95
C MET A 25 9.24 -27.06 -13.03
N ASP A 26 10.22 -27.64 -13.74
CA ASP A 26 10.38 -29.10 -13.73
C ASP A 26 10.77 -29.58 -12.34
N GLY A 27 10.08 -30.59 -11.83
CA GLY A 27 10.29 -31.13 -10.48
C GLY A 27 10.05 -30.09 -9.40
N GLU A 28 8.95 -29.39 -9.47
CA GLU A 28 8.57 -28.28 -8.57
C GLU A 28 8.45 -28.70 -7.10
N SER A 29 8.19 -29.97 -6.82
CA SER A 29 8.12 -30.50 -5.45
C SER A 29 9.51 -30.60 -4.79
N ASP A 30 9.59 -30.25 -3.51
CA ASP A 30 10.85 -30.34 -2.72
C ASP A 30 11.39 -31.79 -2.63
N SER A 31 10.53 -32.77 -2.79
CA SER A 31 10.89 -34.21 -2.76
C SER A 31 11.52 -34.72 -4.07
N ASP A 32 11.39 -34.00 -5.18
CA ASP A 32 11.97 -34.44 -6.47
C ASP A 32 13.51 -34.31 -6.43
N ARG A 33 14.21 -35.43 -6.56
CA ARG A 33 15.68 -35.50 -6.50
C ARG A 33 16.34 -35.67 -7.86
N ARG A 34 15.58 -35.60 -8.97
CA ARG A 34 16.16 -35.68 -10.31
C ARG A 34 17.10 -34.49 -10.55
N LYS A 35 18.23 -34.75 -11.20
CA LYS A 35 19.20 -33.70 -11.53
C LYS A 35 18.55 -32.62 -12.41
N GLY A 36 18.72 -31.36 -12.05
CA GLY A 36 18.17 -30.22 -12.78
C GLY A 36 16.78 -29.76 -12.30
N THR A 37 16.14 -30.48 -11.37
CA THR A 37 14.83 -30.09 -10.82
C THR A 37 14.97 -29.13 -9.62
N PHE A 38 13.88 -28.38 -9.31
CA PHE A 38 13.80 -27.54 -8.13
C PHE A 38 14.06 -28.33 -6.84
N GLY A 39 13.47 -29.51 -6.71
CA GLY A 39 13.61 -30.37 -5.52
C GLY A 39 15.05 -30.80 -5.24
N ALA A 40 15.88 -31.03 -6.30
CA ALA A 40 17.29 -31.37 -6.16
C ALA A 40 18.21 -30.16 -5.86
N ALA A 41 17.72 -28.93 -6.02
CA ALA A 41 18.50 -27.72 -5.80
C ALA A 41 18.90 -27.54 -4.34
N THR A 42 20.01 -26.84 -4.11
CA THR A 42 20.43 -26.47 -2.74
C THR A 42 19.41 -25.52 -2.12
N PHE A 43 19.36 -25.46 -0.78
CA PHE A 43 18.46 -24.54 -0.06
C PHE A 43 18.64 -23.08 -0.51
N TRP A 44 19.88 -22.64 -0.68
CA TRP A 44 20.17 -21.27 -1.15
C TRP A 44 19.72 -21.03 -2.59
N SER A 45 19.82 -22.05 -3.46
CA SER A 45 19.29 -21.96 -4.81
C SER A 45 17.75 -21.86 -4.80
N LYS A 46 17.07 -22.66 -3.96
CA LYS A 46 15.61 -22.59 -3.78
C LYS A 46 15.20 -21.22 -3.25
N THR A 47 15.94 -20.67 -2.26
CA THR A 47 15.70 -19.31 -1.76
C THR A 47 15.79 -18.28 -2.88
N LYS A 48 16.85 -18.31 -3.69
CA LYS A 48 17.01 -17.38 -4.83
C LYS A 48 15.88 -17.50 -5.85
N ILE A 49 15.43 -18.71 -6.13
CA ILE A 49 14.34 -18.96 -7.10
C ILE A 49 13.02 -18.39 -6.55
N LEU A 50 12.65 -18.74 -5.32
CA LEU A 50 11.38 -18.31 -4.72
C LEU A 50 11.33 -16.78 -4.50
N PHE A 51 12.42 -16.19 -4.00
CA PHE A 51 12.46 -14.74 -3.81
C PHE A 51 12.83 -13.95 -5.08
N GLY A 52 13.16 -14.62 -6.18
CA GLY A 52 13.45 -13.97 -7.45
C GLY A 52 12.27 -13.17 -7.98
N GLY A 53 11.04 -13.70 -7.89
CA GLY A 53 9.81 -13.01 -8.27
C GLY A 53 9.52 -11.79 -7.40
N VAL A 54 9.71 -11.94 -6.09
CA VAL A 54 9.58 -10.84 -5.10
C VAL A 54 10.53 -9.70 -5.43
N LEU A 55 11.83 -10.04 -5.63
CA LEU A 55 12.85 -9.05 -5.97
C LEU A 55 12.55 -8.35 -7.30
N MET A 56 12.08 -9.10 -8.30
CA MET A 56 11.76 -8.53 -9.62
C MET A 56 10.60 -7.54 -9.51
N ASN A 57 9.52 -7.87 -8.81
CA ASN A 57 8.42 -6.95 -8.57
C ASN A 57 8.90 -5.68 -7.85
N TRP A 58 9.75 -5.82 -6.85
CA TRP A 58 10.32 -4.69 -6.14
C TRP A 58 11.20 -3.82 -7.04
N LEU A 59 12.03 -4.42 -7.90
CA LEU A 59 12.86 -3.71 -8.87
C LEU A 59 12.01 -2.97 -9.93
N VAL A 60 10.95 -3.61 -10.44
CA VAL A 60 10.03 -2.98 -11.38
C VAL A 60 9.39 -1.74 -10.76
N ALA A 61 8.91 -1.83 -9.51
CA ALA A 61 8.37 -0.68 -8.80
C ALA A 61 9.42 0.44 -8.64
N ALA A 62 10.65 0.09 -8.23
CA ALA A 62 11.74 1.07 -8.09
C ALA A 62 12.10 1.76 -9.41
N ILE A 63 12.09 1.04 -10.53
CA ILE A 63 12.33 1.60 -11.85
C ILE A 63 11.19 2.56 -12.24
N ILE A 64 9.94 2.15 -12.08
CA ILE A 64 8.78 3.00 -12.41
C ILE A 64 8.81 4.26 -11.55
N LEU A 65 9.02 4.15 -10.23
CA LEU A 65 9.09 5.30 -9.34
C LEU A 65 10.30 6.20 -9.63
N THR A 66 11.43 5.65 -10.09
CA THR A 66 12.57 6.44 -10.56
C THR A 66 12.19 7.26 -11.79
N ILE A 67 11.52 6.66 -12.77
CA ILE A 67 11.05 7.37 -13.97
C ILE A 67 10.04 8.47 -13.56
N LEU A 68 9.12 8.16 -12.66
CA LEU A 68 8.15 9.12 -12.14
C LEU A 68 8.84 10.26 -11.38
N ALA A 69 9.89 9.98 -10.61
CA ALA A 69 10.66 11.02 -9.93
C ALA A 69 11.32 11.98 -10.91
N PHE A 70 11.76 11.51 -12.09
CA PHE A 70 12.27 12.39 -13.15
C PHE A 70 11.19 13.24 -13.84
N THR A 71 10.01 12.66 -14.06
CA THR A 71 8.94 13.30 -14.84
C THR A 71 7.96 14.11 -13.98
N GLY A 72 7.86 13.81 -12.71
CA GLY A 72 6.91 14.34 -11.74
C GLY A 72 6.14 13.20 -11.11
N MET A 73 6.54 12.78 -9.92
CA MET A 73 5.90 11.71 -9.14
C MET A 73 4.71 12.29 -8.37
N PRO A 74 3.50 11.75 -8.54
CA PRO A 74 2.34 12.21 -7.78
C PRO A 74 2.53 11.89 -6.30
N GLN A 75 2.09 12.79 -5.44
CA GLN A 75 2.13 12.61 -4.00
C GLN A 75 0.82 12.02 -3.50
N PHE A 76 0.89 10.80 -2.96
CA PHE A 76 -0.26 10.07 -2.40
C PHE A 76 -0.10 9.71 -0.93
N ILE A 77 1.13 9.78 -0.41
CA ILE A 77 1.41 9.42 0.98
C ILE A 77 2.01 10.60 1.74
N ASN A 78 1.66 10.69 3.02
CA ASN A 78 2.22 11.70 3.92
C ASN A 78 3.73 11.50 4.03
N ASN A 79 4.47 12.62 4.02
CA ASN A 79 5.94 12.60 4.09
C ASN A 79 6.58 11.68 3.03
N GLN A 80 6.03 11.68 1.79
CA GLN A 80 6.62 10.92 0.69
C GLN A 80 8.10 11.28 0.53
N PHE A 81 8.95 10.25 0.39
CA PHE A 81 10.38 10.44 0.36
C PHE A 81 10.85 11.28 -0.83
N TYR A 82 11.56 12.34 -0.56
CA TYR A 82 12.27 13.17 -1.54
C TYR A 82 13.50 13.83 -0.90
N LEU A 83 14.40 14.36 -1.71
CA LEU A 83 15.56 15.13 -1.24
C LEU A 83 15.28 16.62 -1.45
N GLU A 84 15.20 17.40 -0.37
CA GLU A 84 14.84 18.83 -0.39
C GLU A 84 15.73 19.65 -1.33
N ASN A 85 17.03 19.30 -1.40
CA ASN A 85 18.01 20.03 -2.22
C ASN A 85 17.84 19.86 -3.72
N ASP A 86 17.01 18.89 -4.19
CA ASP A 86 16.80 18.58 -5.62
C ASP A 86 15.31 18.54 -5.99
N ALA A 87 14.42 18.53 -5.00
CA ALA A 87 12.98 18.39 -5.22
C ALA A 87 12.37 19.70 -5.75
N GLN A 88 11.66 19.60 -6.86
CA GLN A 88 10.78 20.62 -7.41
C GLN A 88 9.33 20.18 -7.15
N ILE A 89 8.65 20.83 -6.22
CA ILE A 89 7.27 20.53 -5.88
C ILE A 89 6.38 21.44 -6.70
N THR A 90 5.50 20.83 -7.50
CA THR A 90 4.56 21.53 -8.38
C THR A 90 3.15 20.98 -8.14
N GLY A 91 2.14 21.85 -8.23
CA GLY A 91 0.74 21.46 -8.04
C GLY A 91 -0.10 22.63 -7.52
N GLU A 92 -1.38 22.39 -7.38
CA GLU A 92 -2.30 23.43 -6.91
C GLU A 92 -2.24 23.60 -5.38
N GLY A 93 -1.57 22.69 -4.68
CA GLY A 93 -1.49 22.73 -3.22
C GLY A 93 -2.84 22.48 -2.55
N ILE A 94 -2.95 22.87 -1.27
CA ILE A 94 -4.17 22.79 -0.48
C ILE A 94 -4.87 24.14 -0.56
N THR A 95 -6.11 24.14 -1.04
CA THR A 95 -6.94 25.35 -1.06
C THR A 95 -8.02 25.23 0.02
N ILE A 96 -8.21 26.28 0.82
CA ILE A 96 -9.29 26.38 1.79
C ILE A 96 -10.59 26.57 1.01
N ALA A 97 -11.46 25.56 1.05
CA ALA A 97 -12.76 25.61 0.39
C ALA A 97 -13.77 26.42 1.22
N GLU A 98 -13.77 26.18 2.53
CA GLU A 98 -14.70 26.83 3.46
C GLU A 98 -14.03 27.02 4.82
N VAL A 99 -14.38 28.11 5.50
CA VAL A 99 -13.97 28.40 6.87
C VAL A 99 -15.22 28.42 7.74
N LEU A 100 -15.25 27.57 8.76
CA LEU A 100 -16.39 27.48 9.68
C LEU A 100 -16.50 28.75 10.53
N PRO A 101 -17.72 29.29 10.74
CA PRO A 101 -17.95 30.43 11.62
C PRO A 101 -17.42 30.14 13.04
N ASP A 102 -16.93 31.17 13.71
CA ASP A 102 -16.39 31.12 15.09
C ASP A 102 -15.22 30.13 15.31
N SER A 103 -14.69 29.53 14.24
CA SER A 103 -13.55 28.62 14.28
C SER A 103 -12.22 29.35 14.59
N PRO A 104 -11.19 28.62 15.02
CA PRO A 104 -9.83 29.18 15.12
C PRO A 104 -9.34 29.84 13.82
N ALA A 105 -9.65 29.23 12.67
CA ALA A 105 -9.33 29.78 11.35
C ALA A 105 -10.04 31.12 11.08
N ALA A 106 -11.35 31.20 11.38
CA ALA A 106 -12.12 32.43 11.20
C ALA A 106 -11.58 33.60 12.07
N LYS A 107 -11.20 33.29 13.31
CA LYS A 107 -10.68 34.31 14.27
C LYS A 107 -9.37 34.96 13.81
N VAL A 108 -8.54 34.26 13.06
CA VAL A 108 -7.28 34.81 12.52
C VAL A 108 -7.44 35.33 11.09
N GLY A 109 -8.65 35.27 10.52
CA GLY A 109 -8.97 35.85 9.22
C GLY A 109 -8.58 34.99 8.03
N MET A 110 -8.51 33.66 8.17
CA MET A 110 -8.45 32.73 7.04
C MET A 110 -9.71 32.86 6.19
N GLN A 111 -9.61 32.72 4.88
CA GLN A 111 -10.69 32.88 3.93
C GLN A 111 -10.76 31.71 2.97
N SER A 112 -11.96 31.47 2.42
CA SER A 112 -12.12 30.57 1.26
C SER A 112 -11.31 31.09 0.07
N GLY A 113 -10.59 30.19 -0.61
CA GLY A 113 -9.67 30.52 -1.69
C GLY A 113 -8.22 30.73 -1.26
N ASP A 114 -7.92 30.85 0.04
CA ASP A 114 -6.54 30.87 0.53
C ASP A 114 -5.86 29.53 0.22
N LYS A 115 -4.61 29.57 -0.27
CA LYS A 115 -3.80 28.37 -0.47
C LYS A 115 -2.87 28.18 0.75
N LEU A 116 -2.98 27.03 1.40
CA LEU A 116 -2.11 26.67 2.52
C LEU A 116 -0.77 26.14 2.00
N ILE A 117 0.32 26.81 2.37
CA ILE A 117 1.68 26.47 1.89
C ILE A 117 2.46 25.68 2.95
N ALA A 118 2.47 26.17 4.20
CA ALA A 118 3.29 25.60 5.26
C ALA A 118 2.63 25.72 6.64
N ILE A 119 3.00 24.80 7.53
CA ILE A 119 2.71 24.91 8.97
C ILE A 119 4.03 24.78 9.72
N ASP A 120 4.34 25.73 10.62
CA ASP A 120 5.60 25.80 11.38
C ASP A 120 6.85 25.69 10.47
N ASN A 121 6.82 26.37 9.34
CA ASN A 121 7.85 26.35 8.28
C ASN A 121 8.03 24.99 7.56
N LYS A 122 7.19 23.99 7.86
CA LYS A 122 7.16 22.73 7.14
C LYS A 122 6.16 22.83 6.00
N LEU A 123 6.61 22.58 4.76
CA LEU A 123 5.75 22.55 3.59
C LEU A 123 4.64 21.52 3.76
N ILE A 124 3.41 21.92 3.45
CA ILE A 124 2.21 21.07 3.53
C ILE A 124 1.68 20.85 2.11
N THR A 125 1.47 19.60 1.78
CA THR A 125 1.08 19.20 0.43
C THR A 125 -0.20 18.34 0.41
N LEU A 126 -0.54 17.73 1.55
CA LEU A 126 -1.73 16.89 1.68
C LEU A 126 -2.66 17.40 2.80
N PRO A 127 -4.00 17.38 2.64
CA PRO A 127 -4.94 17.77 3.68
C PRO A 127 -4.80 16.97 4.98
N THR A 128 -4.38 15.70 4.86
CA THR A 128 -4.13 14.84 6.02
C THR A 128 -3.03 15.37 6.93
N GLU A 129 -1.99 16.03 6.38
CA GLU A 129 -0.93 16.65 7.18
C GLU A 129 -1.46 17.79 8.05
N VAL A 130 -2.45 18.54 7.55
CA VAL A 130 -3.13 19.60 8.32
C VAL A 130 -3.95 19.00 9.46
N THR A 131 -4.66 17.91 9.19
CA THR A 131 -5.50 17.21 10.17
C THR A 131 -4.63 16.58 11.27
N ASP A 132 -3.55 15.90 10.87
CA ASP A 132 -2.59 15.26 11.79
C ASP A 132 -1.91 16.31 12.68
N TYR A 133 -1.50 17.44 12.08
CA TYR A 133 -0.95 18.57 12.84
C TYR A 133 -1.99 19.09 13.84
N GLY A 134 -3.22 19.33 13.41
CA GLY A 134 -4.31 19.81 14.25
C GLY A 134 -4.59 18.89 15.44
N THR A 135 -4.54 17.58 15.24
CA THR A 135 -4.76 16.58 16.28
C THR A 135 -3.60 16.52 17.26
N SER A 136 -2.35 16.53 16.76
CA SER A 136 -1.15 16.43 17.60
C SER A 136 -0.84 17.71 18.39
N HIS A 137 -1.30 18.87 17.91
CA HIS A 137 -1.06 20.18 18.52
C HIS A 137 -2.33 20.83 19.08
N ALA A 138 -3.37 20.03 19.37
CA ALA A 138 -4.64 20.51 19.90
C ALA A 138 -4.45 21.41 21.13
N GLY A 139 -5.14 22.56 21.13
CA GLY A 139 -5.04 23.57 22.20
C GLY A 139 -3.83 24.52 22.10
N ASN A 140 -2.86 24.24 21.23
CA ASN A 140 -1.67 25.06 21.00
C ASN A 140 -1.89 26.04 19.84
N THR A 141 -0.98 27.01 19.71
CA THR A 141 -0.93 27.92 18.56
C THR A 141 0.03 27.35 17.52
N GLY A 142 -0.39 27.30 16.26
CA GLY A 142 0.44 26.90 15.13
C GLY A 142 0.65 28.06 14.16
N LYS A 143 1.80 28.11 13.50
CA LYS A 143 2.14 29.13 12.51
C LYS A 143 1.77 28.63 11.13
N TYR A 144 0.69 29.17 10.54
CA TYR A 144 0.18 28.78 9.22
C TYR A 144 0.59 29.82 8.18
N THR A 145 1.31 29.40 7.16
CA THR A 145 1.66 30.23 6.00
C THR A 145 0.69 29.94 4.89
N ILE A 146 -0.06 30.98 4.46
CA ILE A 146 -1.03 30.91 3.37
C ILE A 146 -0.65 31.87 2.24
N LEU A 147 -1.09 31.57 1.03
CA LEU A 147 -1.01 32.44 -0.12
C LEU A 147 -2.42 32.92 -0.46
N ARG A 148 -2.65 34.23 -0.40
CA ARG A 148 -3.89 34.91 -0.78
C ARG A 148 -3.65 35.72 -2.05
N GLY A 149 -4.09 35.22 -3.19
CA GLY A 149 -3.65 35.75 -4.48
C GLY A 149 -2.15 35.50 -4.69
N GLU A 150 -1.36 36.56 -4.69
CA GLU A 150 0.12 36.51 -4.79
C GLU A 150 0.82 36.88 -3.48
N GLU A 151 0.07 37.19 -2.43
CA GLU A 151 0.63 37.63 -1.14
C GLU A 151 0.75 36.48 -0.17
N GLU A 152 1.93 36.28 0.39
CA GLU A 152 2.20 35.33 1.44
C GLU A 152 1.87 35.93 2.81
N ILE A 153 0.95 35.32 3.54
CA ILE A 153 0.44 35.76 4.82
C ILE A 153 0.72 34.71 5.88
N VAL A 154 1.21 35.11 7.01
CA VAL A 154 1.43 34.21 8.16
C VAL A 154 0.32 34.48 9.19
N LEU A 155 -0.39 33.42 9.57
CA LEU A 155 -1.47 33.45 10.54
C LEU A 155 -1.18 32.48 11.68
N GLU A 156 -1.54 32.83 12.89
CA GLU A 156 -1.25 32.05 14.10
C GLU A 156 -2.55 31.69 14.85
N PRO A 157 -3.37 30.77 14.31
CA PRO A 157 -4.57 30.33 14.98
C PRO A 157 -4.23 29.51 16.24
N LYS A 158 -4.97 29.76 17.32
CA LYS A 158 -4.98 28.88 18.50
C LYS A 158 -5.98 27.75 18.25
N LEU A 159 -5.46 26.54 18.08
CA LEU A 159 -6.25 25.34 17.78
C LEU A 159 -7.22 24.99 18.91
N ASN A 160 -8.35 24.40 18.58
CA ASN A 160 -9.29 23.90 19.59
C ASN A 160 -8.65 22.75 20.42
N PRO A 161 -9.10 22.56 21.68
CA PRO A 161 -8.60 21.47 22.53
C PRO A 161 -8.92 20.09 21.94
N ALA A 162 -8.17 19.07 22.39
CA ALA A 162 -8.43 17.70 22.02
C ALA A 162 -9.87 17.26 22.39
N GLY A 163 -10.51 16.51 21.50
CA GLY A 163 -11.91 16.09 21.65
C GLY A 163 -12.95 17.08 21.11
N SER A 164 -12.52 18.23 20.55
CA SER A 164 -13.41 19.12 19.80
C SER A 164 -13.75 18.52 18.44
N GLU A 165 -14.90 18.91 17.89
CA GLU A 165 -15.38 18.46 16.57
C GLU A 165 -14.35 18.73 15.46
N TYR A 166 -13.62 19.85 15.57
CA TYR A 166 -12.54 20.24 14.65
C TYR A 166 -11.41 20.98 15.39
N ALA A 167 -10.17 20.82 14.92
CA ALA A 167 -9.01 21.52 15.48
C ALA A 167 -8.89 22.94 14.96
N LEU A 168 -8.97 23.18 13.64
CA LEU A 168 -8.80 24.46 12.96
C LEU A 168 -10.11 25.01 12.41
N GLY A 169 -11.02 24.16 11.93
CA GLY A 169 -12.34 24.54 11.40
C GLY A 169 -12.28 25.08 9.97
N ILE A 170 -11.59 24.38 9.10
CA ILE A 170 -11.56 24.61 7.66
C ILE A 170 -11.97 23.35 6.90
N SER A 171 -12.67 23.51 5.79
CA SER A 171 -12.79 22.51 4.75
C SER A 171 -11.74 22.77 3.67
N MET A 172 -11.11 21.72 3.18
CA MET A 172 -9.99 21.84 2.25
C MET A 172 -10.25 21.03 1.00
N THR A 173 -9.86 21.60 -0.15
CA THR A 173 -9.69 20.88 -1.40
C THR A 173 -8.21 20.82 -1.72
N SER A 174 -7.73 19.68 -2.17
CA SER A 174 -6.36 19.55 -2.65
C SER A 174 -6.35 19.34 -4.16
N GLY A 175 -5.56 20.12 -4.85
CA GLY A 175 -5.12 19.78 -6.18
C GLY A 175 -4.04 18.69 -6.11
N GLN A 176 -3.79 18.05 -7.23
CA GLN A 176 -2.74 17.03 -7.28
C GLN A 176 -1.36 17.67 -7.20
N THR A 177 -0.55 17.21 -6.25
CA THR A 177 0.83 17.66 -6.08
C THR A 177 1.79 16.66 -6.72
N PHE A 178 2.79 17.17 -7.42
CA PHE A 178 3.83 16.37 -8.06
C PHE A 178 5.20 16.76 -7.53
N ILE A 179 6.02 15.78 -7.25
CA ILE A 179 7.42 15.95 -6.83
C ILE A 179 8.31 15.50 -7.96
N ARG A 180 9.08 16.44 -8.53
CA ARG A 180 10.07 16.17 -9.56
C ARG A 180 11.47 16.26 -8.97
N SER A 181 12.31 15.30 -9.30
CA SER A 181 13.72 15.25 -8.93
C SER A 181 14.58 15.12 -10.18
N THR A 182 15.84 15.56 -10.10
CA THR A 182 16.79 15.44 -11.21
C THR A 182 17.83 14.35 -10.94
N TRP A 183 19.00 14.70 -10.43
CA TRP A 183 20.06 13.73 -10.13
C TRP A 183 19.68 12.75 -9.00
N SER A 184 18.82 13.14 -8.10
CA SER A 184 18.37 12.32 -6.96
C SER A 184 17.25 11.34 -7.32
N ALA A 185 16.67 11.41 -8.51
CA ALA A 185 15.52 10.57 -8.89
C ALA A 185 15.73 9.05 -8.66
N PRO A 186 16.90 8.43 -8.93
CA PRO A 186 17.10 7.01 -8.58
C PRO A 186 17.04 6.74 -7.07
N ILE A 187 17.57 7.67 -6.26
CA ILE A 187 17.52 7.57 -4.79
C ILE A 187 16.09 7.73 -4.31
N VAL A 188 15.36 8.69 -4.87
CA VAL A 188 13.94 8.93 -4.57
C VAL A 188 13.08 7.73 -4.96
N GLY A 189 13.28 7.16 -6.16
CA GLY A 189 12.55 5.98 -6.60
C GLY A 189 12.75 4.76 -5.69
N VAL A 190 14.00 4.47 -5.29
CA VAL A 190 14.32 3.39 -4.33
C VAL A 190 13.79 3.73 -2.94
N GLY A 191 14.00 4.95 -2.45
CA GLY A 191 13.53 5.40 -1.15
C GLY A 191 12.00 5.32 -1.02
N THR A 192 11.26 5.79 -2.02
CA THR A 192 9.80 5.68 -2.07
C THR A 192 9.35 4.22 -2.15
N THR A 193 10.07 3.35 -2.89
CA THR A 193 9.77 1.91 -2.92
C THR A 193 9.92 1.29 -1.53
N LEU A 194 10.98 1.61 -0.79
CA LEU A 194 11.19 1.16 0.59
C LEU A 194 10.10 1.70 1.53
N GLN A 195 9.75 2.97 1.40
CA GLN A 195 8.68 3.59 2.17
C GLN A 195 7.33 2.90 1.91
N LEU A 196 6.94 2.71 0.65
CA LEU A 196 5.72 1.97 0.27
C LEU A 196 5.74 0.53 0.79
N THR A 197 6.90 -0.13 0.78
CA THR A 197 7.07 -1.48 1.36
C THR A 197 6.78 -1.45 2.86
N GLY A 198 7.33 -0.48 3.58
CA GLY A 198 7.08 -0.30 5.03
C GLY A 198 5.61 -0.02 5.33
N GLU A 199 4.98 0.89 4.59
CA GLU A 199 3.56 1.22 4.76
C GLU A 199 2.65 0.02 4.42
N THR A 200 3.00 -0.76 3.39
CA THR A 200 2.25 -1.99 3.06
C THR A 200 2.30 -3.01 4.20
N PHE A 201 3.48 -3.26 4.78
CA PHE A 201 3.58 -4.18 5.93
C PHE A 201 2.89 -3.63 7.17
N ARG A 202 2.95 -2.32 7.41
CA ARG A 202 2.22 -1.67 8.49
C ARG A 202 0.71 -1.84 8.34
N SER A 203 0.17 -1.53 7.16
CA SER A 203 -1.26 -1.69 6.85
C SER A 203 -1.72 -3.13 6.97
N LEU A 204 -0.91 -4.11 6.51
CA LEU A 204 -1.19 -5.54 6.71
C LEU A 204 -1.18 -5.92 8.19
N GLY A 205 -0.25 -5.38 8.98
CA GLY A 205 -0.19 -5.58 10.43
C GLY A 205 -1.42 -5.01 11.13
N GLU A 206 -1.82 -3.80 10.80
CA GLU A 206 -3.02 -3.13 11.31
C GLU A 206 -4.30 -3.90 10.92
N LEU A 207 -4.39 -4.37 9.67
CA LEU A 207 -5.49 -5.21 9.21
C LEU A 207 -5.62 -6.48 10.05
N VAL A 208 -4.53 -7.22 10.22
CA VAL A 208 -4.53 -8.45 11.03
C VAL A 208 -4.88 -8.15 12.48
N TRP A 209 -4.34 -7.08 13.05
CA TRP A 209 -4.65 -6.64 14.40
C TRP A 209 -6.12 -6.30 14.58
N ASN A 210 -6.70 -5.52 13.66
CA ASN A 210 -8.11 -5.12 13.69
C ASN A 210 -9.05 -6.33 13.54
N LEU A 211 -8.71 -7.28 12.66
CA LEU A 211 -9.46 -8.52 12.52
C LEU A 211 -9.42 -9.37 13.80
N VAL A 212 -8.22 -9.60 14.36
CA VAL A 212 -8.05 -10.43 15.55
C VAL A 212 -8.69 -9.76 16.76
N SER A 213 -8.38 -8.49 17.01
CA SER A 213 -8.93 -7.73 18.15
C SER A 213 -10.45 -7.58 18.02
N GLY A 214 -10.94 -7.26 16.82
CA GLY A 214 -12.37 -7.14 16.55
C GLY A 214 -13.13 -8.43 16.83
N VAL A 215 -12.63 -9.58 16.36
CA VAL A 215 -13.25 -10.88 16.65
C VAL A 215 -13.20 -11.20 18.14
N VAL A 216 -12.06 -11.02 18.80
CA VAL A 216 -11.92 -11.31 20.24
C VAL A 216 -12.86 -10.42 21.08
N GLN A 217 -13.00 -9.14 20.74
CA GLN A 217 -13.86 -8.19 21.45
C GLN A 217 -15.35 -8.51 21.30
N GLN A 218 -15.78 -9.21 20.24
CA GLN A 218 -17.17 -9.67 20.10
C GLN A 218 -17.60 -10.63 21.20
N PHE A 219 -16.68 -11.38 21.79
CA PHE A 219 -16.96 -12.31 22.89
C PHE A 219 -16.97 -11.64 24.26
N SER A 220 -16.78 -10.31 24.35
CA SER A 220 -16.83 -9.56 25.61
C SER A 220 -18.25 -9.42 26.13
N PHE A 221 -18.41 -9.49 27.45
CA PHE A 221 -19.68 -9.20 28.13
C PHE A 221 -19.98 -7.69 28.23
N ASN A 222 -18.97 -6.82 28.02
CA ASN A 222 -19.12 -5.38 28.03
C ASN A 222 -19.57 -4.88 26.64
N SER A 223 -20.68 -4.09 26.60
CA SER A 223 -21.23 -3.54 25.36
C SER A 223 -20.27 -2.58 24.66
N GLU A 224 -19.57 -1.72 25.42
CA GLU A 224 -18.59 -0.76 24.85
C GLU A 224 -17.43 -1.47 24.15
N VAL A 225 -16.96 -2.60 24.74
CA VAL A 225 -15.88 -3.42 24.12
C VAL A 225 -16.37 -4.10 22.85
N ARG A 226 -17.64 -4.56 22.81
CA ARG A 226 -18.22 -5.14 21.58
C ARG A 226 -18.39 -4.10 20.48
N GLU A 227 -18.81 -2.88 20.83
CA GLU A 227 -18.91 -1.77 19.85
C GLU A 227 -17.53 -1.40 19.29
N ALA A 228 -16.51 -1.33 20.14
CA ALA A 228 -15.12 -1.15 19.70
C ALA A 228 -14.67 -2.29 18.77
N GLY A 229 -15.06 -3.54 19.06
CA GLY A 229 -14.81 -4.70 18.20
C GLY A 229 -15.49 -4.60 16.84
N GLN A 230 -16.73 -4.12 16.79
CA GLN A 230 -17.44 -3.89 15.53
C GLN A 230 -16.76 -2.79 14.69
N SER A 231 -16.37 -1.69 15.33
CA SER A 231 -15.64 -0.61 14.66
C SER A 231 -14.28 -1.08 14.10
N ALA A 232 -13.57 -1.94 14.83
CA ALA A 232 -12.32 -2.53 14.36
C ALA A 232 -12.54 -3.44 13.15
N LEU A 233 -13.58 -4.28 13.16
CA LEU A 233 -13.93 -5.14 12.01
C LEU A 233 -14.38 -4.32 10.79
N GLN A 234 -15.14 -3.26 11.02
CA GLN A 234 -15.55 -2.35 9.95
C GLN A 234 -14.34 -1.65 9.33
N SER A 235 -13.44 -1.10 10.16
CA SER A 235 -12.18 -0.48 9.69
C SER A 235 -11.32 -1.46 8.91
N ALA A 236 -11.24 -2.73 9.34
CA ALA A 236 -10.54 -3.78 8.61
C ALA A 236 -11.20 -4.02 7.23
N GLY A 237 -12.52 -4.09 7.16
CA GLY A 237 -13.26 -4.24 5.91
C GLY A 237 -13.05 -3.05 4.96
N ASP A 238 -13.06 -1.83 5.51
CA ASP A 238 -12.88 -0.59 4.74
C ASP A 238 -11.46 -0.41 4.20
N SER A 239 -10.48 -1.02 4.86
CA SER A 239 -9.07 -0.96 4.45
C SER A 239 -8.72 -1.93 3.31
N VAL A 240 -9.61 -2.85 2.94
CA VAL A 240 -9.36 -3.87 1.92
C VAL A 240 -10.21 -3.59 0.68
N SER A 241 -9.55 -3.45 -0.46
CA SER A 241 -10.19 -3.47 -1.77
C SER A 241 -9.83 -4.77 -2.48
N GLY A 242 -10.84 -5.50 -2.90
CA GLY A 242 -10.65 -6.72 -3.66
C GLY A 242 -10.47 -6.47 -5.16
N PRO A 243 -10.37 -7.54 -5.96
CA PRO A 243 -10.18 -7.41 -7.41
C PRO A 243 -11.26 -6.59 -8.10
N VAL A 244 -12.51 -6.65 -7.63
CA VAL A 244 -13.64 -5.90 -8.19
C VAL A 244 -13.50 -4.41 -7.91
N GLY A 245 -13.15 -4.03 -6.68
CA GLY A 245 -12.90 -2.62 -6.31
C GLY A 245 -11.68 -2.05 -7.05
N ILE A 246 -10.60 -2.84 -7.17
CA ILE A 246 -9.39 -2.41 -7.87
C ILE A 246 -9.68 -2.18 -9.36
N ILE A 247 -10.31 -3.14 -10.05
CA ILE A 247 -10.56 -3.06 -11.50
C ILE A 247 -11.73 -2.12 -11.81
N GLY A 248 -12.80 -2.14 -11.01
CA GLY A 248 -14.02 -1.39 -11.27
C GLY A 248 -14.01 0.06 -10.82
N VAL A 249 -13.20 0.41 -9.81
CA VAL A 249 -13.19 1.74 -9.20
C VAL A 249 -11.81 2.37 -9.24
N ILE A 250 -10.80 1.71 -8.66
CA ILE A 250 -9.47 2.31 -8.49
C ILE A 250 -8.77 2.51 -9.83
N PHE A 251 -8.72 1.46 -10.68
CA PHE A 251 -8.06 1.54 -11.98
C PHE A 251 -8.68 2.60 -12.90
N PRO A 252 -10.02 2.69 -13.10
CA PRO A 252 -10.62 3.77 -13.89
C PRO A 252 -10.29 5.16 -13.35
N ALA A 253 -10.39 5.38 -12.04
CA ALA A 253 -10.09 6.68 -11.41
C ALA A 253 -8.63 7.11 -11.66
N PHE A 254 -7.68 6.19 -11.56
CA PHE A 254 -6.27 6.47 -11.86
C PHE A 254 -6.03 6.66 -13.36
N ALA A 255 -6.73 5.92 -14.22
CA ALA A 255 -6.64 6.06 -15.68
C ALA A 255 -7.17 7.41 -16.16
N GLU A 256 -8.29 7.89 -15.61
CA GLU A 256 -8.86 9.21 -15.88
C GLU A 256 -7.95 10.34 -15.38
N SER A 257 -7.24 10.13 -14.26
CA SER A 257 -6.29 11.08 -13.70
C SER A 257 -4.97 11.19 -14.47
N GLY A 258 -4.78 10.40 -15.52
CA GLY A 258 -3.65 10.46 -16.43
C GLY A 258 -2.58 9.38 -16.26
N LEU A 259 -1.68 9.30 -17.25
CA LEU A 259 -0.67 8.24 -17.36
C LEU A 259 0.29 8.19 -16.16
N THR A 260 0.63 9.34 -15.60
CA THR A 260 1.53 9.44 -14.43
C THR A 260 0.93 8.75 -13.21
N ASN A 261 -0.36 8.97 -12.96
CA ASN A 261 -1.08 8.34 -11.87
C ASN A 261 -1.25 6.83 -12.10
N LEU A 262 -1.55 6.44 -13.33
CA LEU A 262 -1.66 5.03 -13.70
C LEU A 262 -0.31 4.30 -13.52
N ALA A 263 0.80 4.93 -13.88
CA ALA A 263 2.14 4.38 -13.65
C ALA A 263 2.46 4.27 -12.15
N PHE A 264 2.05 5.26 -11.34
CA PHE A 264 2.18 5.18 -9.89
C PHE A 264 1.35 4.01 -9.32
N LEU A 265 0.12 3.82 -9.78
CA LEU A 265 -0.70 2.66 -9.39
C LEU A 265 -0.01 1.33 -9.76
N ALA A 266 0.60 1.25 -10.94
CA ALA A 266 1.35 0.05 -11.35
C ALA A 266 2.54 -0.23 -10.41
N ALA A 267 3.27 0.80 -9.97
CA ALA A 267 4.33 0.66 -8.99
C ALA A 267 3.78 0.21 -7.62
N LEU A 268 2.66 0.78 -7.16
CA LEU A 268 1.99 0.40 -5.92
C LEU A 268 1.56 -1.07 -5.93
N VAL A 269 0.92 -1.52 -7.00
CA VAL A 269 0.53 -2.93 -7.19
C VAL A 269 1.75 -3.84 -7.19
N SER A 270 2.84 -3.43 -7.84
CA SER A 270 4.08 -4.21 -7.90
C SER A 270 4.73 -4.36 -6.52
N VAL A 271 4.78 -3.29 -5.69
CA VAL A 271 5.23 -3.36 -4.29
C VAL A 271 4.31 -4.27 -3.47
N SER A 272 2.99 -4.10 -3.61
CA SER A 272 2.02 -4.91 -2.87
C SER A 272 2.17 -6.40 -3.19
N LEU A 273 2.37 -6.77 -4.46
CA LEU A 273 2.64 -8.15 -4.88
C LEU A 273 3.95 -8.68 -4.29
N ALA A 274 5.01 -7.85 -4.24
CA ALA A 274 6.26 -8.24 -3.59
C ALA A 274 6.05 -8.51 -2.10
N CYS A 275 5.36 -7.62 -1.38
CA CYS A 275 5.06 -7.77 0.05
C CYS A 275 4.18 -9.00 0.34
N MET A 276 3.12 -9.19 -0.45
CA MET A 276 2.23 -10.34 -0.29
C MET A 276 2.97 -11.67 -0.49
N ASN A 277 3.82 -11.76 -1.53
CA ASN A 277 4.55 -12.99 -1.84
C ASN A 277 5.61 -13.36 -0.78
N ILE A 278 6.04 -12.42 0.05
CA ILE A 278 6.94 -12.70 1.20
C ILE A 278 6.19 -13.33 2.38
N LEU A 279 4.86 -13.15 2.47
CA LEU A 279 4.11 -13.62 3.63
C LEU A 279 4.23 -15.13 3.85
N PRO A 280 4.19 -15.59 5.10
CA PRO A 280 4.33 -17.00 5.46
C PRO A 280 3.05 -17.82 5.18
N ILE A 281 2.40 -17.58 4.04
CA ILE A 281 1.17 -18.27 3.60
C ILE A 281 1.59 -19.36 2.62
N PRO A 282 1.32 -20.65 2.86
CA PRO A 282 1.83 -21.76 2.06
C PRO A 282 1.50 -21.74 0.57
N ALA A 283 0.49 -20.95 0.17
CA ALA A 283 0.11 -20.73 -1.23
C ALA A 283 1.01 -19.70 -1.95
N LEU A 284 1.85 -18.97 -1.22
CA LEU A 284 2.74 -17.91 -1.70
C LEU A 284 4.21 -18.34 -1.56
N ASP A 285 5.12 -17.65 -2.26
CA ASP A 285 6.54 -17.99 -2.31
C ASP A 285 7.20 -18.00 -0.93
N GLY A 286 6.90 -17.00 -0.07
CA GLY A 286 7.41 -16.91 1.30
C GLY A 286 6.94 -18.06 2.18
N GLY A 287 5.69 -18.47 2.06
CA GLY A 287 5.15 -19.60 2.81
C GLY A 287 5.69 -20.94 2.34
N ARG A 288 5.92 -21.10 1.04
CA ARG A 288 6.57 -22.27 0.49
C ARG A 288 8.03 -22.37 0.95
N TRP A 289 8.76 -21.27 0.93
CA TRP A 289 10.10 -21.18 1.49
C TRP A 289 10.13 -21.55 2.98
N LEU A 290 9.19 -21.01 3.77
CA LEU A 290 9.07 -21.31 5.20
C LEU A 290 8.79 -22.80 5.44
N LEU A 291 7.92 -23.41 4.66
CA LEU A 291 7.61 -24.84 4.72
C LEU A 291 8.87 -25.69 4.51
N ILE A 292 9.63 -25.41 3.45
CA ILE A 292 10.91 -26.07 3.16
C ILE A 292 11.91 -25.87 4.30
N ALA A 293 12.02 -24.65 4.83
CA ALA A 293 12.92 -24.31 5.93
C ALA A 293 12.57 -25.08 7.23
N ILE A 294 11.27 -25.15 7.58
CA ILE A 294 10.78 -25.89 8.76
C ILE A 294 11.09 -27.39 8.64
N TYR A 295 10.79 -28.01 7.50
CA TYR A 295 11.05 -29.44 7.30
C TYR A 295 12.55 -29.74 7.33
N ARG A 296 13.37 -28.87 6.74
CA ARG A 296 14.83 -28.97 6.80
C ARG A 296 15.36 -28.85 8.25
N LEU A 297 14.86 -27.88 9.01
CA LEU A 297 15.25 -27.69 10.42
C LEU A 297 14.89 -28.91 11.27
N ARG A 298 13.73 -29.48 11.02
CA ARG A 298 13.26 -30.71 11.67
C ARG A 298 13.93 -31.99 11.16
N ARG A 299 14.85 -31.89 10.18
CA ARG A 299 15.52 -33.01 9.52
C ARG A 299 14.56 -34.06 8.95
N LYS A 300 13.37 -33.61 8.51
CA LYS A 300 12.34 -34.45 7.86
C LYS A 300 12.28 -34.14 6.37
N THR A 301 11.90 -35.13 5.56
CA THR A 301 11.65 -34.95 4.13
C THR A 301 10.23 -34.41 3.94
N LEU A 302 10.08 -33.34 3.17
CA LEU A 302 8.79 -32.85 2.72
C LEU A 302 8.34 -33.71 1.53
N THR A 303 7.33 -34.57 1.74
CA THR A 303 6.82 -35.41 0.65
C THR A 303 5.92 -34.60 -0.27
N LYS A 304 5.82 -35.00 -1.53
CA LYS A 304 5.01 -34.34 -2.54
C LYS A 304 3.54 -34.23 -2.10
N GLU A 305 2.99 -35.31 -1.57
CA GLU A 305 1.58 -35.36 -1.12
C GLU A 305 1.31 -34.41 0.04
N THR A 306 2.30 -34.25 0.94
CA THR A 306 2.20 -33.34 2.08
C THR A 306 2.28 -31.89 1.62
N GLU A 307 3.23 -31.58 0.75
CA GLU A 307 3.40 -30.25 0.14
C GLU A 307 2.14 -29.83 -0.61
N GLU A 308 1.66 -30.66 -1.54
CA GLU A 308 0.44 -30.41 -2.31
C GLU A 308 -0.79 -30.22 -1.41
N ARG A 309 -0.94 -31.05 -0.37
CA ARG A 309 -2.07 -30.94 0.56
C ARG A 309 -2.06 -29.62 1.32
N ILE A 310 -0.89 -29.17 1.80
CA ILE A 310 -0.75 -27.91 2.56
C ILE A 310 -1.00 -26.73 1.63
N VAL A 311 -0.36 -26.72 0.47
CA VAL A 311 -0.48 -25.63 -0.52
C VAL A 311 -1.91 -25.54 -1.05
N SER A 312 -2.54 -26.67 -1.44
CA SER A 312 -3.91 -26.68 -1.95
C SER A 312 -4.94 -26.18 -0.92
N ARG A 313 -4.79 -26.56 0.36
CA ARG A 313 -5.67 -26.06 1.41
C ARG A 313 -5.49 -24.57 1.62
N ALA A 314 -4.25 -24.08 1.67
CA ALA A 314 -3.97 -22.65 1.79
C ALA A 314 -4.51 -21.88 0.58
N MET A 315 -4.35 -22.40 -0.64
CA MET A 315 -4.89 -21.80 -1.85
C MET A 315 -6.43 -21.75 -1.82
N MET A 316 -7.10 -22.82 -1.36
CA MET A 316 -8.56 -22.84 -1.22
C MET A 316 -9.05 -21.76 -0.25
N VAL A 317 -8.37 -21.59 0.90
CA VAL A 317 -8.70 -20.54 1.86
C VAL A 317 -8.49 -19.16 1.25
N LEU A 318 -7.39 -18.96 0.52
CA LEU A 318 -7.09 -17.69 -0.15
C LEU A 318 -8.15 -17.36 -1.21
N LEU A 319 -8.52 -18.32 -2.05
CA LEU A 319 -9.56 -18.13 -3.06
C LEU A 319 -10.93 -17.85 -2.44
N MET A 320 -11.28 -18.52 -1.34
CA MET A 320 -12.49 -18.23 -0.59
C MET A 320 -12.48 -16.81 -0.04
N LEU A 321 -11.37 -16.37 0.53
CA LEU A 321 -11.21 -15.00 1.02
C LEU A 321 -11.36 -13.97 -0.11
N ILE A 322 -10.70 -14.20 -1.26
CA ILE A 322 -10.84 -13.33 -2.44
C ILE A 322 -12.31 -13.28 -2.91
N ALA A 323 -13.01 -14.40 -2.94
CA ALA A 323 -14.42 -14.44 -3.33
C ALA A 323 -15.30 -13.64 -2.35
N ILE A 324 -15.08 -13.79 -1.04
CA ILE A 324 -15.81 -13.02 -0.02
C ILE A 324 -15.55 -11.52 -0.18
N ILE A 325 -14.29 -11.11 -0.32
CA ILE A 325 -13.93 -9.69 -0.50
C ILE A 325 -14.55 -9.16 -1.80
N SER A 326 -14.52 -9.93 -2.89
CA SER A 326 -15.15 -9.53 -4.16
C SER A 326 -16.66 -9.34 -4.04
N ILE A 327 -17.35 -10.18 -3.26
CA ILE A 327 -18.79 -9.99 -2.98
C ILE A 327 -19.01 -8.72 -2.16
N LEU A 328 -18.17 -8.46 -1.15
CA LEU A 328 -18.25 -7.23 -0.36
C LEU A 328 -17.99 -5.99 -1.21
N ASP A 329 -17.03 -6.04 -2.12
CA ASP A 329 -16.78 -4.94 -3.07
C ASP A 329 -18.03 -4.63 -3.92
N ILE A 330 -18.68 -5.68 -4.45
CA ILE A 330 -19.91 -5.51 -5.26
C ILE A 330 -21.01 -4.83 -4.42
N THR A 331 -21.20 -5.25 -3.17
CA THR A 331 -22.23 -4.65 -2.30
C THR A 331 -21.89 -3.23 -1.84
N ARG A 332 -20.62 -2.85 -1.89
CA ARG A 332 -20.12 -1.54 -1.45
C ARG A 332 -20.10 -0.50 -2.57
N PHE A 333 -19.75 -0.91 -3.79
CA PHE A 333 -19.51 0.01 -4.90
C PHE A 333 -20.61 -0.01 -5.97
N PHE A 334 -21.46 -1.03 -5.96
CA PHE A 334 -22.56 -1.21 -6.90
C PHE A 334 -23.88 -1.55 -6.20
#